data_a39003f1fc2f23f2cc39dd8e35b60fc0
#
_entry.id   a39003f1fc2f23f2cc39dd8e35b60fc0
#
_cell.length_a   1.000
_cell.length_b   1.000
_cell.length_c   1.000
_cell.angle_alpha   90.00
_cell.angle_beta   90.00
_cell.angle_gamma   90.00
#
_symmetry.space_group_name_H-M   'P 1'
#
loop_
_entity.id
_entity.type
_entity.pdbx_description
1 polymer ?
#
loop_
_entity_poly.entity_id
_entity_poly.type
_entity_poly.pdbx_seq_one_letter_code
_entity_poly.pdbx_strand_id
1 'polypeptide(L)'
;MSASDRAGKLWAIGAILGMVLGFAAVHSAAIPRKDTWYTQHYVIMQDFERKAYKNLSEEGRKGFRELFWTVRTPEARAKFQARLDYVMLNFKQENRNQPWNTDRGRTYLLNGSPASVDYDQNNNWAIGSGATPSDRTNEDVGANRAEIWIYPYDKYFIRYTFAFVQPTQWRITQTTGNRYLGELETYNKTVTFGIADEAAYKQALDGLAKKK
;
A
#
# COMPACT_ATOMS: atom_id res chain seq x y z
N MET A 1 -86.48 33.92 -20.17
CA MET A 1 -85.70 34.76 -21.13
C MET A 1 -84.39 35.05 -20.46
N SER A 2 -83.47 34.44 -20.97
CA SER A 2 -82.22 34.92 -21.59
C SER A 2 -81.22 35.60 -20.67
N ALA A 3 -80.09 35.11 -20.68
CA ALA A 3 -78.72 35.51 -21.05
C ALA A 3 -77.72 34.98 -20.02
N SER A 4 -76.97 34.04 -20.36
CA SER A 4 -75.63 34.16 -20.81
C SER A 4 -74.71 35.00 -19.91
N ASP A 5 -73.93 34.33 -19.09
CA ASP A 5 -72.71 34.93 -18.61
C ASP A 5 -71.51 33.97 -18.61
N ARG A 6 -70.54 34.37 -19.38
CA ARG A 6 -69.25 33.70 -19.52
C ARG A 6 -68.32 34.18 -18.41
N ALA A 7 -68.15 33.39 -17.40
CA ALA A 7 -67.09 33.62 -16.40
C ALA A 7 -65.77 33.05 -16.89
N GLY A 8 -64.81 33.95 -17.10
CA GLY A 8 -63.47 33.62 -17.48
C GLY A 8 -62.69 32.82 -16.42
N LYS A 9 -62.18 31.71 -16.80
CA LYS A 9 -61.28 30.91 -15.96
C LYS A 9 -59.88 31.54 -16.01
N LEU A 10 -59.52 32.22 -14.94
CA LEU A 10 -58.14 32.60 -14.66
C LEU A 10 -57.36 31.36 -14.20
N TRP A 11 -56.48 30.88 -15.04
CA TRP A 11 -55.54 29.86 -14.67
C TRP A 11 -54.37 30.50 -13.91
N ALA A 12 -54.36 30.34 -12.60
CA ALA A 12 -53.16 30.62 -11.80
C ALA A 12 -52.15 29.50 -12.05
N ILE A 13 -51.13 29.81 -12.85
CA ILE A 13 -49.99 28.95 -13.04
C ILE A 13 -49.09 29.17 -11.78
N GLY A 14 -49.26 28.30 -10.80
CA GLY A 14 -48.31 28.22 -9.70
C GLY A 14 -47.00 27.61 -10.20
N ALA A 15 -46.02 28.47 -10.41
CA ALA A 15 -44.64 28.00 -10.64
C ALA A 15 -44.09 27.35 -9.36
N ILE A 16 -44.15 26.03 -9.27
CA ILE A 16 -43.41 25.28 -8.28
C ILE A 16 -41.97 25.30 -8.72
N LEU A 17 -41.20 26.25 -8.15
CA LEU A 17 -39.76 26.27 -8.25
C LEU A 17 -39.21 25.11 -7.43
N GLY A 18 -39.14 23.94 -8.03
CA GLY A 18 -38.48 22.78 -7.49
C GLY A 18 -36.98 23.06 -7.35
N MET A 19 -36.55 23.45 -6.15
CA MET A 19 -35.16 23.56 -5.76
C MET A 19 -34.59 22.14 -5.72
N VAL A 20 -34.09 21.64 -6.85
CA VAL A 20 -33.28 20.43 -6.90
C VAL A 20 -31.97 20.76 -6.21
N LEU A 21 -31.92 20.52 -4.91
CA LEU A 21 -30.68 20.40 -4.17
C LEU A 21 -29.96 19.18 -4.72
N GLY A 22 -29.15 19.43 -5.75
CA GLY A 22 -28.20 18.45 -6.26
C GLY A 22 -27.20 18.12 -5.15
N PHE A 23 -27.49 17.05 -4.41
CA PHE A 23 -26.45 16.40 -3.63
C PHE A 23 -25.41 15.92 -4.62
N ALA A 24 -24.37 16.73 -4.83
CA ALA A 24 -23.15 16.27 -5.45
C ALA A 24 -22.60 15.16 -4.54
N ALA A 25 -22.97 13.92 -4.85
CA ALA A 25 -22.39 12.75 -4.20
C ALA A 25 -20.89 12.84 -4.43
N VAL A 26 -20.19 13.10 -3.34
CA VAL A 26 -18.72 13.13 -3.31
C VAL A 26 -18.26 11.70 -3.58
N HIS A 27 -18.13 11.36 -4.85
CA HIS A 27 -17.58 10.08 -5.26
C HIS A 27 -16.09 10.13 -4.93
N SER A 28 -15.72 9.63 -3.75
CA SER A 28 -14.34 9.28 -3.48
C SER A 28 -13.93 8.28 -4.55
N ALA A 29 -13.19 8.76 -5.56
CA ALA A 29 -12.77 7.90 -6.64
C ALA A 29 -11.92 6.77 -6.05
N ALA A 30 -12.41 5.54 -6.14
CA ALA A 30 -11.68 4.38 -5.69
C ALA A 30 -10.27 4.39 -6.32
N ILE A 31 -9.25 4.02 -5.54
CA ILE A 31 -7.91 3.90 -6.09
C ILE A 31 -7.97 2.91 -7.25
N PRO A 32 -7.54 3.28 -8.45
CA PRO A 32 -7.51 2.36 -9.56
C PRO A 32 -6.71 1.11 -9.17
N ARG A 33 -7.21 -0.08 -9.50
CA ARG A 33 -6.51 -1.35 -9.22
C ARG A 33 -5.08 -1.38 -9.79
N LYS A 34 -4.78 -0.52 -10.76
CA LYS A 34 -3.50 -0.38 -11.45
C LYS A 34 -2.72 0.87 -11.03
N ASP A 35 -3.03 1.50 -9.90
CA ASP A 35 -2.23 2.63 -9.41
C ASP A 35 -0.86 2.13 -8.93
N THR A 36 0.05 2.03 -9.89
CA THR A 36 1.41 1.54 -9.69
C THR A 36 2.15 2.37 -8.67
N TRP A 37 2.04 3.70 -8.73
CA TRP A 37 2.72 4.57 -7.80
C TRP A 37 2.29 4.30 -6.35
N TYR A 38 0.99 4.23 -6.10
CA TYR A 38 0.46 3.95 -4.76
C TYR A 38 0.93 2.60 -4.23
N THR A 39 0.86 1.56 -5.06
CA THR A 39 1.25 0.21 -4.63
C THR A 39 2.74 0.08 -4.37
N GLN A 40 3.59 0.78 -5.12
CA GLN A 40 5.04 0.84 -4.88
C GLN A 40 5.38 1.54 -3.56
N HIS A 41 4.74 2.68 -3.29
CA HIS A 41 5.06 3.52 -2.14
C HIS A 41 4.32 3.11 -0.86
N TYR A 42 3.31 2.26 -0.97
CA TYR A 42 2.44 1.85 0.13
C TYR A 42 3.21 1.41 1.38
N VAL A 43 4.32 0.70 1.20
CA VAL A 43 5.09 0.13 2.31
C VAL A 43 5.77 1.19 3.18
N ILE A 44 6.17 2.32 2.59
CA ILE A 44 6.82 3.43 3.30
C ILE A 44 5.84 4.54 3.73
N MET A 45 4.58 4.49 3.25
CA MET A 45 3.55 5.45 3.65
C MET A 45 3.14 5.27 5.10
N GLN A 46 2.93 6.36 5.81
CA GLN A 46 2.26 6.39 7.10
C GLN A 46 0.75 6.20 6.93
N ASP A 47 0.05 5.84 8.01
CA ASP A 47 -1.38 5.53 7.93
C ASP A 47 -2.24 6.72 7.52
N PHE A 48 -1.89 7.93 7.97
CA PHE A 48 -2.60 9.13 7.55
C PHE A 48 -2.40 9.44 6.07
N GLU A 49 -1.21 9.18 5.50
CA GLU A 49 -0.93 9.34 4.08
C GLU A 49 -1.77 8.39 3.23
N ARG A 50 -1.86 7.12 3.66
CA ARG A 50 -2.71 6.12 2.99
C ARG A 50 -4.18 6.51 3.01
N LYS A 51 -4.66 7.03 4.15
CA LYS A 51 -6.04 7.53 4.29
C LYS A 51 -6.27 8.75 3.39
N ALA A 52 -5.36 9.73 3.42
CA ALA A 52 -5.45 10.91 2.59
C ALA A 52 -5.50 10.53 1.09
N TYR A 53 -4.54 9.73 0.62
CA TYR A 53 -4.46 9.34 -0.79
C TYR A 53 -5.73 8.66 -1.30
N LYS A 54 -6.37 7.81 -0.49
CA LYS A 54 -7.62 7.13 -0.86
C LYS A 54 -8.77 8.11 -1.10
N ASN A 55 -8.78 9.24 -0.37
CA ASN A 55 -9.86 10.22 -0.41
C ASN A 55 -9.64 11.33 -1.44
N LEU A 56 -8.48 11.37 -2.11
CA LEU A 56 -8.17 12.37 -3.13
C LEU A 56 -8.78 12.03 -4.49
N SER A 57 -9.19 13.07 -5.22
CA SER A 57 -9.48 12.99 -6.65
C SER A 57 -8.23 12.60 -7.44
N GLU A 58 -8.35 12.33 -8.73
CA GLU A 58 -7.19 12.02 -9.58
C GLU A 58 -6.19 13.18 -9.61
N GLU A 59 -6.68 14.42 -9.72
CA GLU A 59 -5.85 15.61 -9.68
C GLU A 59 -5.17 15.78 -8.31
N GLY A 60 -5.92 15.56 -7.23
CA GLY A 60 -5.36 15.57 -5.87
C GLY A 60 -4.26 14.53 -5.68
N ARG A 61 -4.38 13.36 -6.30
CA ARG A 61 -3.34 12.32 -6.26
C ARG A 61 -2.06 12.73 -6.99
N LYS A 62 -2.14 13.50 -8.09
CA LYS A 62 -0.95 14.05 -8.75
C LYS A 62 -0.22 15.00 -7.80
N GLY A 63 -0.93 15.98 -7.22
CA GLY A 63 -0.34 16.88 -6.23
C GLY A 63 0.22 16.15 -5.00
N PHE A 64 -0.46 15.09 -4.55
CA PHE A 64 0.05 14.25 -3.46
C PHE A 64 1.39 13.60 -3.79
N ARG A 65 1.57 13.05 -5.01
CA ARG A 65 2.82 12.39 -5.42
C ARG A 65 4.01 13.36 -5.42
N GLU A 66 3.80 14.60 -5.82
CA GLU A 66 4.82 15.63 -5.76
C GLU A 66 5.13 16.01 -4.30
N LEU A 67 4.08 16.32 -3.52
CA LEU A 67 4.20 16.67 -2.13
C LEU A 67 4.84 15.57 -1.27
N PHE A 68 4.55 14.31 -1.56
CA PHE A 68 5.06 13.16 -0.83
C PHE A 68 6.59 13.14 -0.72
N TRP A 69 7.28 13.52 -1.77
CA TRP A 69 8.74 13.54 -1.77
C TRP A 69 9.33 14.89 -1.34
N THR A 70 8.59 16.01 -1.45
CA THR A 70 9.10 17.31 -1.00
C THR A 70 9.19 17.43 0.52
N VAL A 71 8.37 16.67 1.25
CA VAL A 71 8.39 16.66 2.73
C VAL A 71 9.40 15.67 3.31
N ARG A 72 10.11 14.93 2.47
CA ARG A 72 11.15 13.96 2.82
C ARG A 72 12.50 14.45 2.33
N THR A 73 13.58 13.86 2.90
CA THR A 73 14.92 14.22 2.45
C THR A 73 15.21 13.70 1.05
N PRO A 74 16.08 14.37 0.27
CA PRO A 74 16.51 13.86 -1.05
C PRO A 74 17.13 12.47 -0.95
N GLU A 75 17.84 12.17 0.14
CA GLU A 75 18.47 10.87 0.41
C GLU A 75 17.42 9.76 0.59
N ALA A 76 16.28 10.07 1.23
CA ALA A 76 15.17 9.11 1.39
C ALA A 76 14.60 8.71 0.03
N ARG A 77 14.42 9.69 -0.87
CA ARG A 77 13.96 9.44 -2.23
C ARG A 77 14.94 8.60 -3.03
N ALA A 78 16.23 8.97 -3.00
CA ALA A 78 17.29 8.25 -3.71
C ALA A 78 17.40 6.80 -3.19
N LYS A 79 17.36 6.62 -1.86
CA LYS A 79 17.38 5.30 -1.22
C LYS A 79 16.20 4.44 -1.63
N PHE A 80 15.00 5.01 -1.65
CA PHE A 80 13.80 4.29 -2.09
C PHE A 80 13.92 3.86 -3.56
N GLN A 81 14.37 4.76 -4.44
CA GLN A 81 14.53 4.45 -5.86
C GLN A 81 15.54 3.31 -6.07
N ALA A 82 16.69 3.35 -5.43
CA ALA A 82 17.68 2.29 -5.51
C ALA A 82 17.14 0.93 -5.03
N ARG A 83 16.34 0.93 -3.96
CA ARG A 83 15.67 -0.29 -3.48
C ARG A 83 14.60 -0.79 -4.46
N LEU A 84 13.84 0.12 -5.06
CA LEU A 84 12.84 -0.24 -6.05
C LEU A 84 13.49 -0.87 -7.29
N ASP A 85 14.57 -0.28 -7.79
CA ASP A 85 15.32 -0.80 -8.93
C ASP A 85 15.87 -2.21 -8.65
N TYR A 86 16.41 -2.42 -7.46
CA TYR A 86 16.84 -3.76 -7.02
C TYR A 86 15.67 -4.77 -7.01
N VAL A 87 14.53 -4.40 -6.44
CA VAL A 87 13.35 -5.25 -6.37
C VAL A 87 12.83 -5.59 -7.76
N MET A 88 12.78 -4.60 -8.64
CA MET A 88 12.36 -4.78 -10.04
C MET A 88 13.25 -5.76 -10.81
N LEU A 89 14.52 -5.78 -10.49
CA LEU A 89 15.48 -6.68 -11.14
C LEU A 89 15.43 -8.09 -10.55
N ASN A 90 15.47 -8.19 -9.22
CA ASN A 90 15.75 -9.46 -8.53
C ASN A 90 14.51 -10.29 -8.17
N PHE A 91 13.33 -9.66 -8.03
CA PHE A 91 12.11 -10.39 -7.64
C PHE A 91 11.06 -10.49 -8.74
N LYS A 92 11.46 -10.16 -9.97
CA LYS A 92 10.59 -10.23 -11.16
C LYS A 92 10.03 -11.64 -11.42
N GLN A 93 10.75 -12.68 -11.01
CA GLN A 93 10.27 -14.05 -11.17
C GLN A 93 9.09 -14.38 -10.25
N GLU A 94 9.00 -13.74 -9.08
CA GLU A 94 7.90 -13.96 -8.14
C GLU A 94 6.61 -13.30 -8.62
N ASN A 95 6.72 -12.10 -9.17
CA ASN A 95 5.60 -11.38 -9.75
C ASN A 95 6.12 -10.47 -10.88
N ARG A 96 5.91 -10.91 -12.10
CA ARG A 96 6.43 -10.23 -13.31
C ARG A 96 5.97 -8.77 -13.42
N ASN A 97 4.74 -8.49 -13.03
CA ASN A 97 4.13 -7.18 -13.21
C ASN A 97 4.32 -6.26 -11.99
N GLN A 98 4.42 -6.84 -10.81
CA GLN A 98 4.49 -6.09 -9.54
C GLN A 98 5.47 -6.75 -8.57
N PRO A 99 6.79 -6.79 -8.87
CA PRO A 99 7.79 -7.41 -7.99
C PRO A 99 7.78 -6.79 -6.57
N TRP A 100 7.49 -5.50 -6.48
CA TRP A 100 7.37 -4.76 -5.22
C TRP A 100 6.18 -5.21 -4.35
N ASN A 101 5.22 -5.94 -4.90
CA ASN A 101 4.03 -6.41 -4.20
C ASN A 101 4.16 -7.87 -3.74
N THR A 102 5.35 -8.41 -3.72
CA THR A 102 5.70 -9.70 -3.11
C THR A 102 6.14 -9.50 -1.65
N ASP A 103 6.18 -10.55 -0.86
CA ASP A 103 6.59 -10.43 0.53
C ASP A 103 8.07 -10.03 0.64
N ARG A 104 8.97 -10.63 -0.17
CA ARG A 104 10.37 -10.20 -0.22
C ARG A 104 10.51 -8.78 -0.76
N GLY A 105 9.78 -8.43 -1.82
CA GLY A 105 9.79 -7.10 -2.40
C GLY A 105 9.40 -6.01 -1.40
N ARG A 106 8.33 -6.22 -0.66
CA ARG A 106 7.88 -5.27 0.38
C ARG A 106 8.89 -5.15 1.52
N THR A 107 9.42 -6.28 1.99
CA THR A 107 10.44 -6.29 3.05
C THR A 107 11.70 -5.54 2.60
N TYR A 108 12.17 -5.77 1.36
CA TYR A 108 13.35 -5.09 0.84
C TYR A 108 13.11 -3.59 0.62
N LEU A 109 11.97 -3.19 0.10
CA LEU A 109 11.63 -1.77 -0.07
C LEU A 109 11.68 -1.01 1.25
N LEU A 110 11.13 -1.60 2.31
CA LEU A 110 11.09 -0.96 3.62
C LEU A 110 12.44 -1.01 4.34
N ASN A 111 13.06 -2.18 4.41
CA ASN A 111 14.23 -2.40 5.26
C ASN A 111 15.57 -2.30 4.49
N GLY A 112 15.55 -2.45 3.18
CA GLY A 112 16.76 -2.50 2.35
C GLY A 112 17.39 -3.89 2.33
N SER A 113 18.70 -3.93 2.01
CA SER A 113 19.47 -5.17 1.99
C SER A 113 19.57 -5.76 3.40
N PRO A 114 19.29 -7.06 3.59
CA PRO A 114 19.62 -7.72 4.86
C PRO A 114 21.13 -7.76 5.08
N ALA A 115 21.53 -7.81 6.34
CA ALA A 115 22.94 -7.96 6.70
C ALA A 115 23.48 -9.34 6.37
N SER A 116 22.64 -10.37 6.47
CA SER A 116 22.94 -11.72 6.00
C SER A 116 21.68 -12.40 5.49
N VAL A 117 21.87 -13.38 4.63
CA VAL A 117 20.84 -14.26 4.09
C VAL A 117 21.27 -15.69 4.36
N ASP A 118 20.48 -16.40 5.15
CA ASP A 118 20.68 -17.82 5.41
C ASP A 118 19.65 -18.63 4.60
N TYR A 119 20.03 -19.83 4.22
CA TYR A 119 19.18 -20.75 3.47
C TYR A 119 18.95 -22.03 4.28
N ASP A 120 17.68 -22.37 4.49
CA ASP A 120 17.31 -23.65 5.08
C ASP A 120 16.63 -24.53 4.02
N GLN A 121 17.32 -25.59 3.62
CA GLN A 121 16.82 -26.55 2.64
C GLN A 121 15.93 -27.65 3.24
N ASN A 122 15.98 -27.80 4.56
CA ASN A 122 15.24 -28.83 5.30
C ASN A 122 14.06 -28.23 6.09
N ASN A 123 13.58 -27.08 5.66
CA ASN A 123 12.66 -26.30 6.45
C ASN A 123 11.32 -27.02 6.68
N ASN A 124 11.17 -27.53 7.89
CA ASN A 124 9.90 -28.07 8.37
C ASN A 124 8.81 -26.99 8.62
N TRP A 125 9.16 -25.70 8.52
CA TRP A 125 8.27 -24.59 8.78
C TRP A 125 7.30 -24.29 7.63
N ALA A 126 7.61 -24.74 6.43
CA ALA A 126 6.76 -24.50 5.25
C ALA A 126 5.42 -25.24 5.32
N ILE A 127 5.18 -26.02 6.36
CA ILE A 127 4.06 -26.95 6.38
C ILE A 127 3.07 -26.54 7.46
N GLY A 128 2.12 -25.73 7.08
CA GLY A 128 0.81 -25.69 7.71
C GLY A 128 -0.07 -26.90 7.33
N SER A 129 0.47 -27.89 6.68
CA SER A 129 -0.20 -29.12 6.34
C SER A 129 0.32 -30.20 7.27
N GLY A 130 -0.57 -30.84 8.05
CA GLY A 130 -0.25 -31.93 8.98
C GLY A 130 0.30 -33.21 8.33
N ALA A 131 1.08 -33.07 7.24
CA ALA A 131 1.76 -34.17 6.60
C ALA A 131 2.95 -34.62 7.44
N THR A 132 3.00 -35.90 7.77
CA THR A 132 4.13 -36.50 8.48
C THR A 132 5.35 -36.56 7.56
N PRO A 133 6.59 -36.58 8.10
CA PRO A 133 7.80 -36.70 7.29
C PRO A 133 7.85 -37.88 6.35
N SER A 134 7.06 -38.92 6.61
CA SER A 134 6.99 -40.14 5.81
C SER A 134 6.14 -40.04 4.54
N ASP A 135 5.29 -38.98 4.44
CA ASP A 135 4.38 -38.80 3.31
C ASP A 135 4.97 -37.91 2.20
N ARG A 136 6.26 -37.56 2.33
CA ARG A 136 6.94 -36.68 1.39
C ARG A 136 7.47 -37.42 0.19
N THR A 137 6.99 -37.06 -0.97
CA THR A 137 7.56 -37.53 -2.24
C THR A 137 8.82 -36.72 -2.58
N ASN A 138 9.70 -37.21 -3.45
CA ASN A 138 10.90 -36.48 -3.91
C ASN A 138 10.56 -35.13 -4.56
N GLU A 139 9.34 -34.90 -4.99
CA GLU A 139 8.85 -33.63 -5.53
C GLU A 139 8.68 -32.54 -4.45
N ASP A 140 8.42 -32.97 -3.19
CA ASP A 140 8.26 -32.04 -2.06
C ASP A 140 9.60 -31.48 -1.54
N VAL A 141 10.72 -32.11 -1.86
CA VAL A 141 12.06 -31.68 -1.40
C VAL A 141 12.41 -30.28 -1.94
N GLY A 142 11.93 -29.92 -3.13
CA GLY A 142 12.08 -28.59 -3.69
C GLY A 142 11.17 -27.54 -3.07
N ALA A 143 10.04 -27.95 -2.47
CA ALA A 143 9.03 -27.06 -1.88
C ALA A 143 9.39 -26.61 -0.46
N ASN A 144 10.35 -27.25 0.20
CA ASN A 144 10.71 -26.99 1.60
C ASN A 144 11.88 -26.00 1.77
N ARG A 145 12.16 -25.18 0.77
CA ARG A 145 13.23 -24.17 0.87
C ARG A 145 12.75 -22.96 1.64
N ALA A 146 13.59 -22.50 2.56
CA ALA A 146 13.41 -21.20 3.20
C ALA A 146 14.63 -20.32 2.99
N GLU A 147 14.35 -19.04 2.90
CA GLU A 147 15.33 -17.96 2.87
C GLU A 147 15.10 -17.10 4.10
N ILE A 148 16.13 -16.91 4.91
CA ILE A 148 16.05 -16.19 6.18
C ILE A 148 16.86 -14.91 6.04
N TRP A 149 16.19 -13.77 6.06
CA TRP A 149 16.83 -12.46 6.02
C TRP A 149 17.02 -11.92 7.42
N ILE A 150 18.24 -11.52 7.73
CA ILE A 150 18.64 -11.04 9.04
C ILE A 150 18.94 -9.55 8.98
N TYR A 151 18.23 -8.79 9.81
CA TYR A 151 18.41 -7.35 9.97
C TYR A 151 18.85 -7.04 11.40
N PRO A 152 20.00 -6.39 11.59
CA PRO A 152 20.38 -5.87 12.90
C PRO A 152 19.49 -4.67 13.23
N TYR A 153 19.00 -4.62 14.47
CA TYR A 153 18.25 -3.50 15.00
C TYR A 153 18.54 -3.34 16.50
N ASP A 154 19.16 -2.22 16.86
CA ASP A 154 19.71 -2.01 18.20
C ASP A 154 20.66 -3.16 18.57
N LYS A 155 20.43 -3.86 19.67
CA LYS A 155 21.17 -5.05 20.12
C LYS A 155 20.54 -6.39 19.69
N TYR A 156 19.55 -6.36 18.81
CA TYR A 156 18.81 -7.54 18.38
C TYR A 156 19.02 -7.83 16.90
N PHE A 157 18.68 -9.06 16.51
CA PHE A 157 18.61 -9.48 15.11
C PHE A 157 17.18 -9.86 14.78
N ILE A 158 16.59 -9.13 13.84
CA ILE A 158 15.25 -9.41 13.33
C ILE A 158 15.38 -10.35 12.16
N ARG A 159 14.63 -11.45 12.19
CA ARG A 159 14.64 -12.47 11.15
C ARG A 159 13.30 -12.52 10.45
N TYR A 160 13.35 -12.41 9.12
CA TYR A 160 12.23 -12.67 8.23
C TYR A 160 12.46 -14.02 7.56
N THR A 161 11.59 -14.98 7.80
CA THR A 161 11.66 -16.29 7.14
C THR A 161 10.66 -16.33 6.01
N PHE A 162 11.17 -16.54 4.81
CA PHE A 162 10.38 -16.70 3.60
C PHE A 162 10.42 -18.15 3.18
N ALA A 163 9.27 -18.81 3.13
CA ALA A 163 9.14 -20.13 2.55
C ALA A 163 8.84 -20.05 1.05
N PHE A 164 9.46 -20.92 0.28
CA PHE A 164 9.16 -21.05 -1.13
C PHE A 164 7.80 -21.73 -1.33
N VAL A 165 6.93 -21.08 -2.09
CA VAL A 165 5.62 -21.60 -2.49
C VAL A 165 5.59 -21.70 -4.01
N GLN A 166 5.40 -22.91 -4.49
CA GLN A 166 5.35 -23.12 -5.94
C GLN A 166 4.26 -22.28 -6.63
N PRO A 167 4.45 -21.88 -7.88
CA PRO A 167 5.62 -22.21 -8.72
C PRO A 167 6.82 -21.27 -8.54
N THR A 168 6.64 -20.07 -8.01
CA THR A 168 7.73 -19.06 -8.02
C THR A 168 7.67 -18.07 -6.85
N GLN A 169 6.75 -18.24 -5.91
CA GLN A 169 6.49 -17.25 -4.87
C GLN A 169 7.22 -17.59 -3.57
N TRP A 170 7.62 -16.53 -2.87
CA TRP A 170 8.13 -16.62 -1.51
C TRP A 170 7.16 -15.92 -0.55
N ARG A 171 6.78 -16.61 0.53
CA ARG A 171 5.84 -16.09 1.51
C ARG A 171 6.48 -15.99 2.88
N ILE A 172 6.23 -14.90 3.57
CA ILE A 172 6.61 -14.79 4.98
C ILE A 172 5.82 -15.82 5.77
N THR A 173 6.55 -16.70 6.45
CA THR A 173 5.95 -17.73 7.32
C THR A 173 6.15 -17.43 8.78
N GLN A 174 7.30 -16.89 9.15
CA GLN A 174 7.61 -16.53 10.52
C GLN A 174 8.55 -15.33 10.56
N THR A 175 8.30 -14.47 11.52
CA THR A 175 9.21 -13.41 11.93
C THR A 175 9.51 -13.61 13.40
N THR A 176 10.78 -13.89 13.72
CA THR A 176 11.20 -14.03 15.10
C THR A 176 11.35 -12.64 15.73
N GLY A 177 10.86 -12.44 16.93
CA GLY A 177 10.92 -11.15 17.60
C GLY A 177 9.86 -10.16 17.14
N ASN A 178 8.60 -10.61 17.02
CA ASN A 178 7.47 -9.81 16.52
C ASN A 178 7.37 -8.39 17.11
N ARG A 179 7.74 -8.20 18.37
CA ARG A 179 7.71 -6.87 18.99
C ARG A 179 8.76 -5.94 18.37
N TYR A 180 9.98 -6.44 18.08
CA TYR A 180 11.05 -5.65 17.46
C TYR A 180 10.87 -5.45 15.97
N LEU A 181 10.12 -6.33 15.31
CA LEU A 181 9.72 -6.15 13.92
C LEU A 181 8.92 -4.86 13.72
N GLY A 182 7.92 -4.64 14.55
CA GLY A 182 7.14 -3.40 14.53
C GLY A 182 7.99 -2.16 14.82
N GLU A 183 8.99 -2.26 15.67
CA GLU A 183 9.94 -1.19 15.96
C GLU A 183 10.83 -0.87 14.75
N LEU A 184 11.42 -1.89 14.09
CA LEU A 184 12.21 -1.70 12.87
C LEU A 184 11.38 -1.09 11.75
N GLU A 185 10.17 -1.57 11.53
CA GLU A 185 9.28 -1.01 10.52
C GLU A 185 8.91 0.45 10.83
N THR A 186 8.62 0.75 12.09
CA THR A 186 8.34 2.11 12.55
C THR A 186 9.57 2.99 12.36
N TYR A 187 10.75 2.54 12.76
CA TYR A 187 12.01 3.26 12.55
C TYR A 187 12.22 3.58 11.06
N ASN A 188 12.06 2.61 10.19
CA ASN A 188 12.22 2.85 8.76
C ASN A 188 11.20 3.83 8.20
N LYS A 189 9.95 3.80 8.65
CA LYS A 189 8.92 4.76 8.21
C LYS A 189 9.11 6.16 8.78
N THR A 190 9.63 6.28 10.00
CA THR A 190 9.73 7.58 10.70
C THR A 190 11.10 8.23 10.61
N VAL A 191 12.17 7.43 10.49
CA VAL A 191 13.54 7.93 10.40
C VAL A 191 14.07 7.83 8.98
N THR A 192 14.10 6.61 8.40
CA THR A 192 14.67 6.42 7.05
C THR A 192 13.84 7.12 5.97
N PHE A 193 12.51 7.06 6.08
CA PHE A 193 11.56 7.70 5.17
C PHE A 193 10.71 8.76 5.88
N GLY A 194 11.27 9.38 6.91
CA GLY A 194 10.57 10.31 7.77
C GLY A 194 10.14 11.59 7.06
N ILE A 195 9.15 12.23 7.67
CA ILE A 195 8.58 13.51 7.24
C ILE A 195 9.20 14.59 8.13
N ALA A 196 9.75 15.63 7.52
CA ALA A 196 10.45 16.70 8.24
C ALA A 196 9.49 17.51 9.13
N ASP A 197 8.32 17.86 8.62
CA ASP A 197 7.26 18.57 9.34
C ASP A 197 5.91 17.94 9.03
N GLU A 198 5.46 17.08 9.95
CA GLU A 198 4.20 16.34 9.79
C GLU A 198 2.97 17.27 9.88
N ALA A 199 3.04 18.34 10.70
CA ALA A 199 1.91 19.24 10.87
C ALA A 199 1.68 20.08 9.61
N ALA A 200 2.73 20.68 9.06
CA ALA A 200 2.67 21.40 7.80
C ALA A 200 2.26 20.50 6.64
N TYR A 201 2.74 19.25 6.64
CA TYR A 201 2.36 18.28 5.63
C TYR A 201 0.87 17.92 5.67
N LYS A 202 0.31 17.64 6.86
CA LYS A 202 -1.13 17.39 7.02
C LYS A 202 -1.97 18.57 6.54
N GLN A 203 -1.57 19.78 6.87
CA GLN A 203 -2.25 20.99 6.38
C GLN A 203 -2.20 21.09 4.85
N ALA A 204 -1.06 20.80 4.23
CA ALA A 204 -0.92 20.80 2.79
C ALA A 204 -1.78 19.71 2.12
N LEU A 205 -1.90 18.52 2.72
CA LEU A 205 -2.79 17.45 2.26
C LEU A 205 -4.26 17.84 2.31
N ASP A 206 -4.69 18.54 3.37
CA ASP A 206 -6.05 19.08 3.48
C ASP A 206 -6.35 20.09 2.38
N GLY A 207 -5.36 20.85 1.95
CA GLY A 207 -5.45 21.76 0.80
C GLY A 207 -5.68 21.02 -0.52
N LEU A 208 -5.04 19.88 -0.72
CA LEU A 208 -5.23 19.04 -1.90
C LEU A 208 -6.65 18.43 -1.94
N ALA A 209 -7.18 17.97 -0.80
CA ALA A 209 -8.51 17.40 -0.72
C ALA A 209 -9.62 18.39 -1.09
N LYS A 210 -9.42 19.68 -0.85
CA LYS A 210 -10.39 20.75 -1.13
C LYS A 210 -10.40 21.25 -2.59
N LYS A 211 -9.46 20.80 -3.41
CA LYS A 211 -9.36 21.18 -4.84
C LYS A 211 -10.22 20.28 -5.74
N LYS A 212 -11.46 20.03 -5.33
CA LYS A 212 -12.44 19.29 -6.15
C LYS A 212 -13.08 20.18 -7.19
#